data_ed14575360c7519f68cafb81a385131b
#
_entry.id   ed14575360c7519f68cafb81a385131b
#
_cell.length_a   1.000
_cell.length_b   1.000
_cell.length_c   1.000
_cell.angle_alpha   90.00
_cell.angle_beta   90.00
_cell.angle_gamma   90.00
#
_symmetry.space_group_name_H-M   'P 1'
#
loop_
_entity.id
_entity.type
_entity.pdbx_description
1 polymer ?
#
loop_
_entity_poly.entity_id
_entity_poly.type
_entity_poly.pdbx_seq_one_letter_code
_entity_poly.pdbx_strand_id
1 'polypeptide(L)'
;MATTSNTFNVIMRVMTLSIASILVVLGTAIPKTNVYAHLSGPTLEQWLDRENNIKIQFAYKPEKPTAASPTELSFSVQNLTTGQHIKNFRASVVIINDFQRAFKFLNIPVADGDFSLKYSFPDSGRNQILVSLNKDSFGLALASFKVSVLAPSPPTDILVNGIIVGGVLPAVIMTAILVLLKKKGGSSFIK
;
A
#
# COMPACT_ATOMS: atom_id res chain seq x y z
N MET A 1 -27.81 -27.43 49.63
CA MET A 1 -27.71 -26.06 49.07
C MET A 1 -26.29 -25.65 48.61
N ALA A 2 -25.36 -26.58 48.40
CA ALA A 2 -23.96 -26.29 48.12
C ALA A 2 -23.53 -26.49 46.62
N THR A 3 -24.41 -27.01 45.78
CA THR A 3 -24.06 -27.35 44.35
C THR A 3 -24.17 -26.20 43.35
N THR A 4 -24.93 -25.17 43.67
CA THR A 4 -25.13 -24.01 42.75
C THR A 4 -23.94 -23.04 42.72
N SER A 5 -23.19 -22.92 43.83
CA SER A 5 -22.03 -22.05 43.91
C SER A 5 -20.85 -22.52 43.03
N ASN A 6 -20.66 -23.84 42.92
CA ASN A 6 -19.52 -24.40 42.19
C ASN A 6 -19.68 -24.28 40.66
N THR A 7 -20.91 -24.44 40.16
CA THR A 7 -21.24 -24.27 38.74
C THR A 7 -21.12 -22.81 38.28
N PHE A 8 -21.52 -21.86 39.12
CA PHE A 8 -21.39 -20.44 38.84
C PHE A 8 -19.91 -20.02 38.71
N ASN A 9 -19.06 -20.49 39.63
CA ASN A 9 -17.62 -20.21 39.60
C ASN A 9 -16.92 -20.83 38.39
N VAL A 10 -17.32 -22.00 37.93
CA VAL A 10 -16.78 -22.64 36.74
C VAL A 10 -17.17 -21.85 35.47
N ILE A 11 -18.43 -21.42 35.36
CA ILE A 11 -18.92 -20.62 34.22
C ILE A 11 -18.20 -19.27 34.16
N MET A 12 -18.05 -18.59 35.31
CA MET A 12 -17.30 -17.32 35.39
C MET A 12 -15.85 -17.49 34.95
N ARG A 13 -15.17 -18.56 35.40
CA ARG A 13 -13.75 -18.82 34.98
C ARG A 13 -13.63 -19.14 33.51
N VAL A 14 -14.56 -19.88 32.92
CA VAL A 14 -14.55 -20.15 31.48
C VAL A 14 -14.82 -18.88 30.67
N MET A 15 -15.76 -18.04 31.12
CA MET A 15 -16.04 -16.76 30.47
C MET A 15 -14.84 -15.80 30.53
N THR A 16 -14.18 -15.68 31.69
CA THR A 16 -13.00 -14.82 31.82
C THR A 16 -11.83 -15.32 31.01
N LEU A 17 -11.60 -16.63 30.93
CA LEU A 17 -10.57 -17.22 30.06
C LEU A 17 -10.85 -16.99 28.56
N SER A 18 -12.11 -17.10 28.14
CA SER A 18 -12.52 -16.84 26.76
C SER A 18 -12.33 -15.38 26.38
N ILE A 19 -12.69 -14.43 27.24
CA ILE A 19 -12.50 -12.99 27.01
C ILE A 19 -11.01 -12.63 26.97
N ALA A 20 -10.20 -13.21 27.86
CA ALA A 20 -8.76 -13.01 27.87
C ALA A 20 -8.09 -13.53 26.58
N SER A 21 -8.54 -14.70 26.09
CA SER A 21 -8.03 -15.25 24.82
C SER A 21 -8.38 -14.37 23.62
N ILE A 22 -9.59 -13.81 23.57
CA ILE A 22 -10.02 -12.88 22.51
C ILE A 22 -9.21 -11.59 22.56
N LEU A 23 -8.95 -11.05 23.74
CA LEU A 23 -8.11 -9.84 23.90
C LEU A 23 -6.67 -10.07 23.47
N VAL A 24 -6.09 -11.26 23.73
CA VAL A 24 -4.73 -11.60 23.27
C VAL A 24 -4.69 -11.71 21.75
N VAL A 25 -5.66 -12.33 21.11
CA VAL A 25 -5.73 -12.46 19.65
C VAL A 25 -5.90 -11.08 18.97
N LEU A 26 -6.76 -10.22 19.53
CA LEU A 26 -6.92 -8.84 19.02
C LEU A 26 -5.67 -8.01 19.21
N GLY A 27 -4.95 -8.19 20.31
CA GLY A 27 -3.68 -7.47 20.56
C GLY A 27 -2.53 -7.87 19.62
N THR A 28 -2.53 -9.11 19.13
CA THR A 28 -1.50 -9.59 18.18
C THR A 28 -1.83 -9.29 16.72
N ALA A 29 -3.11 -9.02 16.43
CA ALA A 29 -3.57 -8.68 15.07
C ALA A 29 -3.34 -7.21 14.69
N ILE A 30 -2.88 -6.36 15.62
CA ILE A 30 -2.44 -5.01 15.26
C ILE A 30 -1.15 -5.17 14.45
N PRO A 31 -1.15 -4.89 13.14
CA PRO A 31 0.08 -4.93 12.39
C PRO A 31 1.02 -3.92 13.06
N LYS A 32 2.13 -4.40 13.60
CA LYS A 32 3.24 -3.53 13.96
C LYS A 32 3.69 -2.94 12.64
N THR A 33 3.18 -1.79 12.28
CA THR A 33 3.80 -0.94 11.28
C THR A 33 5.17 -0.62 11.86
N ASN A 34 6.17 -1.40 11.49
CA ASN A 34 7.54 -0.97 11.60
C ASN A 34 7.60 0.27 10.70
N VAL A 35 7.39 1.42 11.31
CA VAL A 35 7.78 2.69 10.73
C VAL A 35 9.31 2.62 10.72
N TYR A 36 9.83 1.91 9.73
CA TYR A 36 11.19 2.14 9.32
C TYR A 36 11.19 3.56 8.79
N ALA A 37 11.58 4.49 9.65
CA ALA A 37 12.10 5.78 9.23
C ALA A 37 13.45 5.54 8.51
N HIS A 38 13.44 4.63 7.52
CA HIS A 38 14.46 4.62 6.51
C HIS A 38 14.08 5.76 5.57
N LEU A 39 14.86 6.83 5.71
CA LEU A 39 15.18 7.72 4.62
C LEU A 39 15.91 6.90 3.53
N SER A 40 15.28 5.83 3.03
CA SER A 40 15.61 5.26 1.76
C SER A 40 14.97 6.20 0.76
N GLY A 41 15.79 7.01 0.16
CA GLY A 41 15.34 7.90 -0.89
C GLY A 41 14.62 7.10 -1.99
N PRO A 42 13.79 7.74 -2.79
CA PRO A 42 13.07 7.11 -3.88
C PRO A 42 14.05 6.36 -4.78
N THR A 43 13.62 5.26 -5.36
CA THR A 43 14.45 4.47 -6.28
C THR A 43 14.92 5.39 -7.41
N LEU A 44 16.21 5.74 -7.39
CA LEU A 44 16.80 6.64 -8.35
C LEU A 44 17.21 5.84 -9.60
N GLU A 45 16.49 6.04 -10.68
CA GLU A 45 16.87 5.53 -12.01
C GLU A 45 17.60 6.61 -12.80
N GLN A 46 18.58 6.20 -13.61
CA GLN A 46 19.35 7.11 -14.46
C GLN A 46 19.30 6.63 -15.90
N TRP A 47 19.06 7.56 -16.80
CA TRP A 47 19.16 7.35 -18.23
C TRP A 47 20.25 8.27 -18.80
N LEU A 48 21.12 7.73 -19.64
CA LEU A 48 22.31 8.40 -20.13
C LEU A 48 22.29 8.44 -21.67
N ASP A 49 22.35 9.63 -22.22
CA ASP A 49 22.58 9.88 -23.63
C ASP A 49 23.99 10.47 -23.82
N ARG A 50 24.89 9.63 -24.28
CA ARG A 50 26.29 10.02 -24.48
C ARG A 50 26.50 10.88 -25.72
N GLU A 51 25.64 10.71 -26.72
CA GLU A 51 25.74 11.47 -27.98
C GLU A 51 25.36 12.94 -27.76
N ASN A 52 24.27 13.16 -27.02
CA ASN A 52 23.78 14.50 -26.69
C ASN A 52 24.32 15.02 -25.34
N ASN A 53 25.19 14.25 -24.69
CA ASN A 53 25.80 14.59 -23.40
C ASN A 53 24.73 14.91 -22.29
N ILE A 54 23.65 14.16 -22.27
CA ILE A 54 22.51 14.35 -21.34
C ILE A 54 22.40 13.19 -20.37
N LYS A 55 22.18 13.51 -19.09
CA LYS A 55 21.80 12.59 -18.05
C LYS A 55 20.42 13.00 -17.53
N ILE A 56 19.47 12.04 -17.51
CA ILE A 56 18.15 12.21 -16.90
C ILE A 56 18.08 11.30 -15.68
N GLN A 57 17.85 11.88 -14.53
CA GLN A 57 17.57 11.16 -13.30
C GLN A 57 16.06 11.18 -13.06
N PHE A 58 15.53 10.04 -12.65
CA PHE A 58 14.13 9.85 -12.36
C PHE A 58 13.97 9.25 -10.97
N ALA A 59 13.04 9.76 -10.21
CA ALA A 59 12.67 9.26 -8.89
C ALA A 59 11.17 9.41 -8.67
N TYR A 60 10.62 8.62 -7.76
CA TYR A 60 9.20 8.72 -7.40
C TYR A 60 8.97 8.47 -5.91
N LYS A 61 7.90 9.08 -5.37
CA LYS A 61 7.42 8.91 -4.00
C LYS A 61 5.92 8.61 -4.01
N PRO A 62 5.46 7.63 -3.20
CA PRO A 62 6.23 6.72 -2.33
C PRO A 62 7.05 5.70 -3.13
N GLU A 63 8.03 5.04 -2.52
CA GLU A 63 8.86 3.98 -3.17
C GLU A 63 8.03 2.80 -3.67
N LYS A 64 6.90 2.55 -3.04
CA LYS A 64 5.92 1.52 -3.43
C LYS A 64 4.61 2.22 -3.75
N PRO A 65 4.47 2.79 -4.94
CA PRO A 65 3.25 3.44 -5.34
C PRO A 65 2.10 2.44 -5.39
N THR A 66 0.93 2.88 -4.97
CA THR A 66 -0.29 2.08 -4.96
C THR A 66 -1.30 2.69 -5.92
N ALA A 67 -2.06 1.86 -6.63
CA ALA A 67 -3.10 2.33 -7.52
C ALA A 67 -4.12 3.22 -6.77
N ALA A 68 -4.63 4.22 -7.47
CA ALA A 68 -5.52 5.27 -6.97
C ALA A 68 -4.93 6.19 -5.88
N SER A 69 -3.63 6.04 -5.55
CA SER A 69 -2.96 6.91 -4.58
C SER A 69 -2.03 7.90 -5.28
N PRO A 70 -1.91 9.15 -4.76
CA PRO A 70 -1.02 10.15 -5.34
C PRO A 70 0.45 9.69 -5.29
N THR A 71 1.11 9.77 -6.42
CA THR A 71 2.54 9.51 -6.57
C THR A 71 3.19 10.75 -7.17
N GLU A 72 4.26 11.21 -6.57
CA GLU A 72 5.09 12.28 -7.10
C GLU A 72 6.20 11.67 -7.96
N LEU A 73 6.26 12.08 -9.22
CA LEU A 73 7.28 11.71 -10.20
C LEU A 73 8.23 12.90 -10.35
N SER A 74 9.49 12.71 -10.04
CA SER A 74 10.51 13.77 -10.04
C SER A 74 11.58 13.46 -11.06
N PHE A 75 11.99 14.47 -11.80
CA PHE A 75 12.99 14.39 -12.88
C PHE A 75 14.05 15.46 -12.68
N SER A 76 15.30 15.09 -12.96
CA SER A 76 16.44 16.01 -12.99
C SER A 76 17.23 15.80 -14.26
N VAL A 77 17.44 16.87 -15.02
CA VAL A 77 18.11 16.84 -16.33
C VAL A 77 19.42 17.60 -16.22
N GLN A 78 20.51 16.89 -16.47
CA GLN A 78 21.86 17.39 -16.29
C GLN A 78 22.73 17.10 -17.51
N ASN A 79 23.72 17.94 -17.72
CA ASN A 79 24.82 17.64 -18.63
C ASN A 79 25.64 16.49 -18.06
N LEU A 80 25.87 15.46 -18.84
CA LEU A 80 26.52 14.22 -18.40
C LEU A 80 27.98 14.44 -17.95
N THR A 81 28.70 15.35 -18.63
CA THR A 81 30.13 15.61 -18.36
C THR A 81 30.32 16.55 -17.19
N THR A 82 29.55 17.65 -17.15
CA THR A 82 29.76 18.71 -16.15
C THR A 82 28.90 18.54 -14.90
N GLY A 83 27.84 17.73 -14.94
CA GLY A 83 26.85 17.60 -13.88
C GLY A 83 25.93 18.82 -13.72
N GLN A 84 26.10 19.86 -14.51
CA GLN A 84 25.28 21.07 -14.44
C GLN A 84 23.87 20.80 -14.99
N HIS A 85 22.88 21.42 -14.39
CA HIS A 85 21.49 21.33 -14.84
C HIS A 85 21.31 22.00 -16.21
N ILE A 86 20.61 21.31 -17.11
CA ILE A 86 20.20 21.86 -18.39
C ILE A 86 19.00 22.77 -18.14
N LYS A 87 19.04 23.99 -18.65
CA LYS A 87 18.03 25.02 -18.39
C LYS A 87 17.21 25.36 -19.63
N ASN A 88 16.01 25.91 -19.37
CA ASN A 88 15.14 26.50 -20.39
C ASN A 88 14.79 25.52 -21.51
N PHE A 89 14.12 24.44 -21.16
CA PHE A 89 13.57 23.46 -22.10
C PHE A 89 12.11 23.15 -21.80
N ARG A 90 11.46 22.39 -22.66
CA ARG A 90 10.12 21.84 -22.46
C ARG A 90 10.20 20.34 -22.31
N ALA A 91 9.52 19.82 -21.29
CA ALA A 91 9.38 18.39 -21.09
C ALA A 91 7.97 17.93 -21.49
N SER A 92 7.88 16.72 -22.02
CA SER A 92 6.63 16.01 -22.21
C SER A 92 6.77 14.62 -21.57
N VAL A 93 5.81 14.26 -20.74
CA VAL A 93 5.79 12.96 -20.05
C VAL A 93 4.58 12.18 -20.55
N VAL A 94 4.80 10.94 -20.97
CA VAL A 94 3.73 10.01 -21.36
C VAL A 94 3.84 8.78 -20.48
N ILE A 95 2.78 8.44 -19.79
CA ILE A 95 2.68 7.27 -18.92
C ILE A 95 1.82 6.24 -19.65
N ILE A 96 2.35 5.04 -19.86
CA ILE A 96 1.67 3.95 -20.55
C ILE A 96 1.55 2.79 -19.56
N ASN A 97 0.33 2.34 -19.28
CA ASN A 97 0.09 1.19 -18.40
C ASN A 97 0.14 -0.15 -19.18
N ASP A 98 0.06 -1.28 -18.47
CA ASP A 98 0.02 -2.63 -19.07
C ASP A 98 -1.15 -2.83 -20.04
N PHE A 99 -2.23 -2.05 -19.93
CA PHE A 99 -3.39 -2.07 -20.84
C PHE A 99 -3.22 -1.17 -22.07
N GLN A 100 -2.01 -0.67 -22.34
CA GLN A 100 -1.68 0.23 -23.45
C GLN A 100 -2.43 1.57 -23.41
N ARG A 101 -2.95 1.97 -22.24
CA ARG A 101 -3.56 3.30 -22.06
C ARG A 101 -2.45 4.32 -21.81
N ALA A 102 -2.49 5.40 -22.58
CA ALA A 102 -1.50 6.47 -22.50
C ALA A 102 -2.09 7.74 -21.85
N PHE A 103 -1.42 8.24 -20.83
CA PHE A 103 -1.71 9.53 -20.18
C PHE A 103 -0.58 10.49 -20.50
N LYS A 104 -0.93 11.70 -20.97
CA LYS A 104 0.04 12.65 -21.55
C LYS A 104 0.06 13.96 -20.77
N PHE A 105 1.24 14.38 -20.36
CA PHE A 105 1.56 15.71 -19.84
C PHE A 105 2.47 16.39 -20.85
N LEU A 106 1.96 17.38 -21.58
CA LEU A 106 2.67 17.97 -22.71
C LEU A 106 3.14 19.39 -22.40
N ASN A 107 4.28 19.76 -22.98
CA ASN A 107 4.80 21.14 -22.95
C ASN A 107 5.02 21.71 -21.54
N ILE A 108 5.50 20.92 -20.59
CA ILE A 108 5.88 21.37 -19.26
C ILE A 108 7.09 22.29 -19.38
N PRO A 109 7.00 23.57 -19.03
CA PRO A 109 8.17 24.46 -19.06
C PRO A 109 9.10 24.13 -17.90
N VAL A 110 10.39 23.97 -18.17
CA VAL A 110 11.43 23.67 -17.18
C VAL A 110 12.51 24.73 -17.23
N ALA A 111 12.64 25.52 -16.17
CA ALA A 111 13.60 26.62 -16.09
C ALA A 111 14.99 26.15 -15.65
N ASP A 112 15.05 25.32 -14.62
CA ASP A 112 16.30 25.01 -13.88
C ASP A 112 16.75 23.56 -13.97
N GLY A 113 16.17 22.79 -14.87
CA GLY A 113 16.55 21.38 -15.09
C GLY A 113 15.78 20.37 -14.27
N ASP A 114 15.15 20.78 -13.16
CA ASP A 114 14.36 19.93 -12.30
C ASP A 114 12.86 20.19 -12.50
N PHE A 115 12.07 19.13 -12.54
CA PHE A 115 10.62 19.24 -12.55
C PHE A 115 9.97 18.03 -11.90
N SER A 116 8.76 18.19 -11.41
CA SER A 116 7.96 17.10 -10.85
C SER A 116 6.52 17.20 -11.31
N LEU A 117 5.84 16.06 -11.26
CA LEU A 117 4.40 16.00 -11.49
C LEU A 117 3.76 15.00 -10.51
N LYS A 118 2.55 15.31 -10.07
CA LYS A 118 1.74 14.40 -9.26
C LYS A 118 0.81 13.63 -10.16
N TYR A 119 0.82 12.31 -10.02
CA TYR A 119 -0.01 11.42 -10.80
C TYR A 119 -0.57 10.30 -9.92
N SER A 120 -1.84 9.97 -10.10
CA SER A 120 -2.46 8.80 -9.47
C SER A 120 -2.64 7.73 -10.53
N PHE A 121 -1.91 6.63 -10.37
CA PHE A 121 -2.01 5.50 -11.31
C PHE A 121 -3.39 4.87 -11.19
N PRO A 122 -4.17 4.75 -12.29
CA PRO A 122 -5.52 4.18 -12.20
C PRO A 122 -5.51 2.69 -11.88
N ASP A 123 -4.49 1.98 -12.35
CA ASP A 123 -4.39 0.52 -12.26
C ASP A 123 -3.06 0.11 -11.62
N SER A 124 -3.05 -1.04 -10.94
CA SER A 124 -1.82 -1.72 -10.53
C SER A 124 -1.15 -2.40 -11.73
N GLY A 125 0.15 -2.68 -11.61
CA GLY A 125 0.93 -3.30 -12.66
C GLY A 125 2.13 -2.48 -13.07
N ARG A 126 2.73 -2.83 -14.21
CA ARG A 126 3.89 -2.13 -14.75
C ARG A 126 3.45 -0.93 -15.57
N ASN A 127 4.06 0.20 -15.32
CA ASN A 127 3.85 1.42 -16.07
C ASN A 127 5.18 1.85 -16.69
N GLN A 128 5.15 2.22 -17.96
CA GLN A 128 6.27 2.81 -18.68
C GLN A 128 6.10 4.34 -18.70
N ILE A 129 7.14 5.05 -18.34
CA ILE A 129 7.18 6.50 -18.34
C ILE A 129 8.15 6.96 -19.42
N LEU A 130 7.63 7.56 -20.46
CA LEU A 130 8.41 8.13 -21.55
C LEU A 130 8.56 9.63 -21.29
N VAL A 131 9.79 10.11 -21.30
CA VAL A 131 10.12 11.53 -21.12
C VAL A 131 10.79 12.05 -22.36
N SER A 132 10.15 12.99 -23.03
CA SER A 132 10.71 13.69 -24.19
C SER A 132 11.08 15.11 -23.77
N LEU A 133 12.32 15.50 -24.05
CA LEU A 133 12.85 16.83 -23.79
C LEU A 133 13.02 17.57 -25.11
N ASN A 134 12.52 18.79 -25.18
CA ASN A 134 12.60 19.64 -26.36
C ASN A 134 13.13 21.04 -25.99
N LYS A 135 14.03 21.56 -26.76
CA LYS A 135 14.49 22.93 -26.64
C LYS A 135 14.28 23.64 -27.96
N ASP A 136 13.56 24.74 -27.93
CA ASP A 136 13.10 25.46 -29.13
C ASP A 136 12.31 24.51 -30.04
N SER A 137 12.82 24.20 -31.22
CA SER A 137 12.20 23.27 -32.18
C SER A 137 12.94 21.92 -32.28
N PHE A 138 13.94 21.69 -31.42
CA PHE A 138 14.78 20.50 -31.49
C PHE A 138 14.48 19.54 -30.35
N GLY A 139 14.39 18.24 -30.68
CA GLY A 139 14.36 17.17 -29.65
C GLY A 139 15.75 17.04 -29.01
N LEU A 140 15.83 17.18 -27.70
CA LEU A 140 17.07 17.01 -26.94
C LEU A 140 17.32 15.56 -26.57
N ALA A 141 16.30 14.87 -26.04
CA ALA A 141 16.41 13.50 -25.54
C ALA A 141 15.05 12.83 -25.44
N LEU A 142 15.05 11.50 -25.49
CA LEU A 142 13.89 10.66 -25.22
C LEU A 142 14.32 9.52 -24.27
N ALA A 143 13.83 9.54 -23.05
CA ALA A 143 14.14 8.56 -22.03
C ALA A 143 12.91 7.68 -21.71
N SER A 144 13.17 6.48 -21.23
CA SER A 144 12.13 5.54 -20.77
C SER A 144 12.49 4.98 -19.40
N PHE A 145 11.54 5.05 -18.47
CA PHE A 145 11.62 4.51 -17.11
C PHE A 145 10.48 3.55 -16.85
N LYS A 146 10.60 2.71 -15.80
CA LYS A 146 9.59 1.74 -15.43
C LYS A 146 9.19 1.93 -13.97
N VAL A 147 7.88 1.95 -13.71
CA VAL A 147 7.33 2.01 -12.36
C VAL A 147 6.38 0.84 -12.15
N SER A 148 6.61 0.07 -11.07
CA SER A 148 5.69 -0.99 -10.65
C SER A 148 4.76 -0.45 -9.60
N VAL A 149 3.45 -0.51 -9.87
CA VAL A 149 2.38 -0.01 -9.01
C VAL A 149 1.68 -1.17 -8.35
N LEU A 150 1.56 -1.11 -7.03
CA LEU A 150 0.90 -2.15 -6.23
C LEU A 150 -0.62 -2.01 -6.30
N ALA A 151 -1.32 -3.14 -6.15
CA ALA A 151 -2.75 -3.11 -5.91
C ALA A 151 -3.05 -2.45 -4.55
N PRO A 152 -4.16 -1.73 -4.41
CA PRO A 152 -4.55 -1.18 -3.13
C PRO A 152 -4.79 -2.32 -2.14
N SER A 153 -4.26 -2.19 -0.93
CA SER A 153 -4.56 -3.15 0.14
C SER A 153 -6.05 -3.08 0.49
N PRO A 154 -6.72 -4.23 0.66
CA PRO A 154 -8.09 -4.21 1.12
C PRO A 154 -8.17 -3.47 2.47
N PRO A 155 -9.24 -2.71 2.73
CA PRO A 155 -9.43 -2.02 4.00
C PRO A 155 -9.35 -3.01 5.17
N THR A 156 -8.52 -2.70 6.16
CA THR A 156 -8.29 -3.58 7.32
C THR A 156 -9.55 -3.81 8.16
N ASP A 157 -10.46 -2.84 8.17
CA ASP A 157 -11.77 -2.92 8.80
C ASP A 157 -12.67 -4.02 8.19
N ILE A 158 -12.63 -4.23 6.89
CA ILE A 158 -13.35 -5.33 6.22
C ILE A 158 -12.80 -6.68 6.66
N LEU A 159 -11.48 -6.82 6.76
CA LEU A 159 -10.86 -8.07 7.21
C LEU A 159 -11.17 -8.35 8.68
N VAL A 160 -11.07 -7.34 9.55
CA VAL A 160 -11.37 -7.46 10.97
C VAL A 160 -12.86 -7.80 11.18
N ASN A 161 -13.76 -7.09 10.52
CA ASN A 161 -15.20 -7.37 10.59
C ASN A 161 -15.53 -8.77 10.04
N GLY A 162 -14.90 -9.20 8.96
CA GLY A 162 -15.05 -10.54 8.40
C GLY A 162 -14.65 -11.63 9.40
N ILE A 163 -13.54 -11.46 10.13
CA ILE A 163 -13.08 -12.40 11.15
C ILE A 163 -14.03 -12.41 12.36
N ILE A 164 -14.50 -11.24 12.81
CA ILE A 164 -15.40 -11.14 13.96
C ILE A 164 -16.76 -11.78 13.64
N VAL A 165 -17.36 -11.40 12.54
CA VAL A 165 -18.71 -11.87 12.17
C VAL A 165 -18.69 -13.31 11.67
N GLY A 166 -17.71 -13.69 10.87
CA GLY A 166 -17.64 -15.01 10.26
C GLY A 166 -17.00 -16.09 11.15
N GLY A 167 -16.15 -15.71 12.09
CA GLY A 167 -15.41 -16.65 12.93
C GLY A 167 -15.78 -16.59 14.41
N VAL A 168 -15.54 -15.46 15.04
CA VAL A 168 -15.63 -15.32 16.51
C VAL A 168 -17.09 -15.41 16.98
N LEU A 169 -17.99 -14.72 16.34
CA LEU A 169 -19.41 -14.66 16.75
C LEU A 169 -20.10 -16.04 16.67
N PRO A 170 -19.98 -16.81 15.57
CA PRO A 170 -20.51 -18.18 15.52
C PRO A 170 -19.91 -19.11 16.56
N ALA A 171 -18.60 -19.01 16.82
CA ALA A 171 -17.93 -19.84 17.83
C ALA A 171 -18.46 -19.58 19.26
N VAL A 172 -18.69 -18.31 19.60
CA VAL A 172 -19.26 -17.92 20.90
C VAL A 172 -20.69 -18.41 21.03
N ILE A 173 -21.51 -18.25 19.98
CA ILE A 173 -22.91 -18.74 19.98
C ILE A 173 -22.95 -20.26 20.14
N MET A 174 -22.14 -20.99 19.40
CA MET A 174 -22.07 -22.45 19.47
C MET A 174 -21.66 -22.94 20.85
N THR A 175 -20.65 -22.29 21.44
CA THR A 175 -20.22 -22.59 22.82
C THR A 175 -21.35 -22.36 23.84
N ALA A 176 -22.06 -21.24 23.72
CA ALA A 176 -23.20 -20.93 24.59
C ALA A 176 -24.31 -21.96 24.45
N ILE A 177 -24.65 -22.38 23.25
CA ILE A 177 -25.66 -23.42 22.97
C ILE A 177 -25.24 -24.75 23.61
N LEU A 178 -23.99 -25.19 23.44
CA LEU A 178 -23.49 -26.43 24.01
C LEU A 178 -23.56 -26.44 25.56
N VAL A 179 -23.22 -25.32 26.19
CA VAL A 179 -23.31 -25.16 27.65
C VAL A 179 -24.77 -25.24 28.11
N LEU A 180 -25.71 -24.62 27.41
CA LEU A 180 -27.13 -24.65 27.73
C LEU A 180 -27.72 -26.05 27.56
N LEU A 181 -27.38 -26.75 26.49
CA LEU A 181 -27.82 -28.14 26.26
C LEU A 181 -27.30 -29.09 27.34
N LYS A 182 -26.02 -28.96 27.73
CA LYS A 182 -25.43 -29.78 28.80
C LYS A 182 -26.12 -29.56 30.15
N LYS A 183 -26.54 -28.32 30.44
CA LYS A 183 -27.26 -27.96 31.65
C LYS A 183 -28.68 -28.59 31.69
N LYS A 184 -29.33 -28.66 30.52
CA LYS A 184 -30.70 -29.23 30.41
C LYS A 184 -30.73 -30.76 30.43
N GLY A 185 -29.67 -31.40 29.88
CA GLY A 185 -29.56 -32.89 29.87
C GLY A 185 -29.19 -33.50 31.22
N GLY A 186 -28.58 -32.73 32.14
CA GLY A 186 -28.21 -33.25 33.48
C GLY A 186 -29.34 -33.36 34.51
N SER A 187 -30.55 -32.92 34.18
CA SER A 187 -31.69 -32.90 35.11
C SER A 187 -32.64 -34.09 34.97
N SER A 188 -32.35 -35.06 34.09
CA SER A 188 -33.32 -36.09 33.70
C SER A 188 -33.00 -37.53 34.17
N PHE A 189 -31.99 -37.73 35.01
CA PHE A 189 -31.62 -39.08 35.48
C PHE A 189 -31.53 -39.16 37.01
N ILE A 190 -32.61 -38.79 37.73
CA ILE A 190 -32.87 -39.30 39.09
C ILE A 190 -34.40 -39.39 39.24
N LYS A 191 -34.94 -40.52 38.90
CA LYS A 191 -36.15 -41.08 39.46
C LYS A 191 -35.98 -42.57 39.57
#